data_c5ecb1a9a55717cfdf62b8d39c5c97ab
#
_entry.id   c5ecb1a9a55717cfdf62b8d39c5c97ab
#
_cell.length_a   1.000
_cell.length_b   1.000
_cell.length_c   1.000
_cell.angle_alpha   90.00
_cell.angle_beta   90.00
_cell.angle_gamma   90.00
#
_symmetry.space_group_name_H-M   'P 1'
#
loop_
_entity.id
_entity.type
_entity.pdbx_description
1 polymer ?
#
loop_
_entity_poly.entity_id
_entity_poly.type
_entity_poly.pdbx_seq_one_letter_code
_entity_poly.pdbx_strand_id
1 'polypeptide(L)'
;MRKSNQQIELAESDEACATSLQRDERGLALVGGGMELRGDFSQLLPRIRKGRLASELLVRAAKVRGCTEPWAIDATAGLGEDSFLLAAAGFRVSMYESDPIIAALARDAIDRAQGLQ
;
A
#
# COMPACT_ATOMS: atom_id res chain seq x y z
N MET A 1 -35.51 -7.87 2.11
CA MET A 1 -34.58 -7.91 2.55
C MET A 1 -34.08 -7.05 3.58
N ARG A 2 -33.60 -7.45 4.50
CA ARG A 2 -33.03 -6.77 5.57
C ARG A 2 -32.00 -5.76 5.23
N LYS A 3 -31.59 -5.75 4.02
CA LYS A 3 -30.49 -4.89 3.61
C LYS A 3 -30.74 -3.41 3.80
N SER A 4 -31.98 -2.99 3.56
CA SER A 4 -32.24 -1.56 3.66
C SER A 4 -32.08 -1.05 5.08
N ASN A 5 -32.50 -1.85 6.03
CA ASN A 5 -32.37 -1.41 7.42
C ASN A 5 -30.91 -1.36 7.83
N GLN A 6 -30.14 -2.35 7.41
CA GLN A 6 -28.72 -2.33 7.72
C GLN A 6 -28.01 -1.16 7.09
N GLN A 7 -28.42 -0.80 5.87
CA GLN A 7 -27.81 0.34 5.22
C GLN A 7 -28.11 1.63 5.94
N ILE A 8 -29.33 1.78 6.46
CA ILE A 8 -29.66 2.97 7.22
C ILE A 8 -28.84 3.06 8.48
N GLU A 9 -28.67 1.94 9.17
CA GLU A 9 -27.85 1.93 10.36
C GLU A 9 -26.41 2.25 10.07
N LEU A 10 -25.90 1.73 8.97
CA LEU A 10 -24.53 2.03 8.58
C LEU A 10 -24.36 3.51 8.26
N ALA A 11 -25.34 4.11 7.61
CA ALA A 11 -25.25 5.52 7.29
C ALA A 11 -25.22 6.38 8.55
N GLU A 12 -25.98 5.99 9.55
CA GLU A 12 -25.96 6.71 10.81
C GLU A 12 -24.62 6.54 11.54
N SER A 13 -24.08 5.35 11.51
CA SER A 13 -22.80 5.14 12.16
C SER A 13 -21.67 5.80 11.36
N ASP A 14 -21.85 5.90 10.04
CA ASP A 14 -20.85 6.55 9.20
C ASP A 14 -20.71 8.03 9.52
N GLU A 15 -21.78 8.65 9.96
CA GLU A 15 -21.72 10.04 10.33
C GLU A 15 -20.78 10.24 11.51
N ALA A 16 -20.79 9.30 12.45
CA ALA A 16 -19.91 9.34 13.61
C ALA A 16 -18.50 8.89 13.27
N CYS A 17 -18.34 8.12 12.18
CA CYS A 17 -17.06 7.56 11.78
C CYS A 17 -16.60 8.12 10.43
N ALA A 18 -17.07 9.30 10.07
CA ALA A 18 -16.72 9.89 8.78
C ALA A 18 -15.22 9.99 8.61
N THR A 19 -14.76 9.64 7.41
CA THR A 19 -13.35 9.69 7.09
C THR A 19 -13.09 10.76 6.05
N SER A 20 -11.88 11.29 6.04
CA SER A 20 -11.46 12.27 5.06
C SER A 20 -9.98 12.10 4.73
N LEU A 21 -9.63 12.43 3.50
CA LEU A 21 -8.23 12.51 3.13
C LEU A 21 -7.69 13.85 3.59
N GLN A 22 -6.55 13.83 4.24
CA GLN A 22 -5.88 15.02 4.73
C GLN A 22 -4.41 14.94 4.38
N ARG A 23 -3.79 16.10 4.16
CA ARG A 23 -2.37 16.17 3.83
C ARG A 23 -1.66 17.04 4.86
N ASP A 24 -0.56 16.51 5.36
CA ASP A 24 0.31 17.27 6.27
C ASP A 24 1.76 17.08 5.82
N GLU A 25 2.71 17.47 6.67
CA GLU A 25 4.13 17.38 6.33
C GLU A 25 4.61 15.93 6.18
N ARG A 26 3.86 14.97 6.68
CA ARG A 26 4.20 13.55 6.53
C ARG A 26 3.52 12.92 5.33
N GLY A 27 2.76 13.70 4.56
CA GLY A 27 2.09 13.22 3.36
C GLY A 27 0.60 13.06 3.52
N LEU A 28 0.02 12.26 2.65
CA LEU A 28 -1.42 12.04 2.59
C LEU A 28 -1.85 10.98 3.59
N ALA A 29 -2.96 11.22 4.28
CA ALA A 29 -3.51 10.28 5.25
C ALA A 29 -5.03 10.21 5.13
N LEU A 30 -5.58 9.04 5.40
CA LEU A 30 -7.01 8.86 5.58
C LEU A 30 -7.27 8.92 7.08
N VAL A 31 -8.10 9.87 7.52
CA VAL A 31 -8.31 10.15 8.92
C VAL A 31 -9.78 9.99 9.25
N GLY A 32 -10.08 9.32 10.35
CA GLY A 32 -11.45 9.17 10.81
C GLY A 32 -11.52 8.29 12.05
N GLY A 33 -12.54 8.52 12.87
CA GLY A 33 -12.76 7.70 14.06
C GLY A 33 -11.58 7.69 15.03
N GLY A 34 -10.80 8.76 15.07
CA GLY A 34 -9.61 8.82 15.92
C GLY A 34 -8.42 8.04 15.38
N MET A 35 -8.53 7.52 14.16
CA MET A 35 -7.48 6.71 13.55
C MET A 35 -6.94 7.40 12.31
N GLU A 36 -5.71 7.02 11.94
CA GLU A 36 -5.03 7.58 10.79
C GLU A 36 -4.38 6.45 10.02
N LEU A 37 -4.58 6.44 8.70
CA LEU A 37 -3.96 5.46 7.80
C LEU A 37 -3.15 6.21 6.76
N ARG A 38 -1.87 5.87 6.63
CA ARG A 38 -1.04 6.40 5.56
C ARG A 38 -0.08 5.33 5.09
N GLY A 39 0.33 5.42 3.83
CA GLY A 39 1.37 4.55 3.34
C GLY A 39 2.72 5.05 3.82
N ASP A 40 3.58 4.14 4.24
CA ASP A 40 4.89 4.52 4.75
C ASP A 40 5.87 3.37 4.52
N PHE A 41 6.65 3.48 3.45
CA PHE A 41 7.62 2.45 3.11
C PHE A 41 8.85 2.49 3.98
N SER A 42 9.03 3.56 4.76
CA SER A 42 10.21 3.64 5.64
C SER A 42 10.24 2.51 6.65
N GLN A 43 9.06 1.99 7.02
CA GLN A 43 8.99 0.87 7.95
C GLN A 43 9.52 -0.42 7.34
N LEU A 44 9.63 -0.49 6.03
CA LEU A 44 10.13 -1.66 5.34
C LEU A 44 11.64 -1.62 5.12
N LEU A 45 12.28 -0.49 5.40
CA LEU A 45 13.71 -0.36 5.16
C LEU A 45 14.54 -1.45 5.84
N PRO A 46 14.26 -1.88 7.09
CA PRO A 46 15.02 -2.98 7.68
C PRO A 46 14.90 -4.29 6.90
N ARG A 47 13.78 -4.49 6.22
CA ARG A 47 13.55 -5.74 5.47
C ARG A 47 14.28 -5.75 4.14
N ILE A 48 14.69 -4.59 3.62
CA ILE A 48 15.38 -4.52 2.33
C ILE A 48 16.90 -4.33 2.51
N ARG A 49 17.38 -4.40 3.74
CA ARG A 49 18.81 -4.29 3.98
C ARG A 49 19.55 -5.42 3.29
N LYS A 50 20.82 -5.16 3.01
CA LYS A 50 21.66 -6.11 2.33
C LYS A 50 21.60 -7.48 3.01
N GLY A 51 21.33 -8.51 2.24
CA GLY A 51 21.25 -9.88 2.73
C GLY A 51 19.92 -10.28 3.31
N ARG A 52 19.03 -9.33 3.62
CA ARG A 52 17.73 -9.68 4.19
C ARG A 52 16.65 -9.84 3.13
N LEU A 53 16.75 -9.05 2.07
CA LEU A 53 15.72 -9.05 1.04
C LEU A 53 15.61 -10.41 0.35
N ALA A 54 16.73 -11.06 0.13
CA ALA A 54 16.77 -12.37 -0.53
C ALA A 54 16.07 -13.46 0.29
N SER A 55 15.90 -13.26 1.59
CA SER A 55 15.25 -14.24 2.46
C SER A 55 13.75 -14.01 2.59
N GLU A 56 13.22 -12.91 2.04
CA GLU A 56 11.79 -12.65 2.07
C GLU A 56 11.05 -13.70 1.23
N LEU A 57 10.00 -14.28 1.80
CA LEU A 57 9.27 -15.33 1.12
C LEU A 57 8.65 -14.85 -0.19
N LEU A 58 8.13 -13.63 -0.20
CA LEU A 58 7.55 -13.07 -1.40
C LEU A 58 8.58 -12.98 -2.53
N VAL A 59 9.75 -12.47 -2.22
CA VAL A 59 10.82 -12.31 -3.22
C VAL A 59 11.26 -13.67 -3.74
N ARG A 60 11.41 -14.63 -2.84
CA ARG A 60 11.83 -15.98 -3.23
C ARG A 60 10.78 -16.65 -4.11
N ALA A 61 9.50 -16.48 -3.75
CA ALA A 61 8.41 -17.09 -4.51
C ALA A 61 8.24 -16.47 -5.89
N ALA A 62 8.51 -15.17 -6.01
CA ALA A 62 8.34 -14.45 -7.27
C ALA A 62 9.50 -14.61 -8.23
N LYS A 63 10.63 -15.11 -7.75
CA LYS A 63 11.85 -15.12 -8.54
C LYS A 63 11.70 -15.95 -9.81
N VAL A 64 12.13 -15.38 -10.93
CA VAL A 64 12.10 -16.06 -12.22
C VAL A 64 13.54 -16.40 -12.61
N ARG A 65 13.80 -17.70 -12.71
CA ARG A 65 15.16 -18.18 -13.03
C ARG A 65 15.58 -17.70 -14.41
N GLY A 66 16.80 -17.17 -14.50
CA GLY A 66 17.36 -16.77 -15.77
C GLY A 66 16.85 -15.43 -16.29
N CYS A 67 16.01 -14.75 -15.52
CA CYS A 67 15.49 -13.45 -15.93
C CYS A 67 16.25 -12.35 -15.20
N THR A 68 16.85 -11.44 -15.96
CA THR A 68 17.64 -10.34 -15.38
C THR A 68 16.79 -9.12 -15.09
N GLU A 69 15.64 -8.98 -15.75
CA GLU A 69 14.76 -7.84 -15.54
C GLU A 69 13.32 -8.35 -15.35
N PRO A 70 13.04 -8.99 -14.24
CA PRO A 70 11.70 -9.55 -14.01
C PRO A 70 10.66 -8.46 -13.85
N TRP A 71 9.48 -8.77 -14.35
CA TRP A 71 8.36 -7.85 -14.28
C TRP A 71 7.24 -8.53 -13.49
N ALA A 72 6.69 -7.85 -12.51
CA ALA A 72 5.60 -8.36 -11.70
C ALA A 72 4.38 -7.47 -11.83
N ILE A 73 3.21 -8.07 -11.71
CA ILE A 73 1.95 -7.34 -11.65
C ILE A 73 1.37 -7.58 -10.27
N ASP A 74 1.15 -6.50 -9.53
CA ASP A 74 0.50 -6.57 -8.24
C ASP A 74 -0.94 -6.11 -8.44
N ALA A 75 -1.84 -7.07 -8.57
CA ALA A 75 -3.23 -6.78 -8.95
C ALA A 75 -4.08 -6.29 -7.78
N THR A 76 -3.58 -6.38 -6.57
CA THR A 76 -4.29 -5.93 -5.36
C THR A 76 -3.30 -5.19 -4.48
N ALA A 77 -2.77 -4.10 -5.00
CA ALA A 77 -1.58 -3.49 -4.43
C ALA A 77 -1.78 -2.90 -3.03
N GLY A 78 -2.99 -2.48 -2.69
CA GLY A 78 -3.22 -1.86 -1.39
C GLY A 78 -2.31 -0.66 -1.20
N LEU A 79 -1.62 -0.59 -0.07
CA LEU A 79 -0.67 0.48 0.20
C LEU A 79 0.69 0.25 -0.45
N GLY A 80 0.87 -0.87 -1.16
CA GLY A 80 2.04 -1.09 -1.98
C GLY A 80 3.24 -1.71 -1.30
N GLU A 81 3.06 -2.31 -0.12
CA GLU A 81 4.20 -2.85 0.62
C GLU A 81 4.85 -4.02 -0.10
N ASP A 82 4.04 -4.94 -0.63
CA ASP A 82 4.58 -6.08 -1.37
C ASP A 82 5.29 -5.60 -2.64
N SER A 83 4.67 -4.65 -3.35
CA SER A 83 5.28 -4.08 -4.55
C SER A 83 6.60 -3.40 -4.23
N PHE A 84 6.70 -2.73 -3.09
CA PHE A 84 7.94 -2.08 -2.68
C PHE A 84 9.05 -3.11 -2.47
N LEU A 85 8.73 -4.23 -1.81
CA LEU A 85 9.73 -5.28 -1.59
C LEU A 85 10.20 -5.90 -2.91
N LEU A 86 9.26 -6.14 -3.84
CA LEU A 86 9.62 -6.68 -5.15
C LEU A 86 10.48 -5.69 -5.94
N ALA A 87 10.12 -4.41 -5.90
CA ALA A 87 10.90 -3.39 -6.60
C ALA A 87 12.31 -3.30 -6.01
N ALA A 88 12.43 -3.37 -4.69
CA ALA A 88 13.73 -3.37 -4.04
C ALA A 88 14.56 -4.58 -4.44
N ALA A 89 13.91 -5.69 -4.77
CA ALA A 89 14.59 -6.90 -5.22
C ALA A 89 14.95 -6.88 -6.71
N GLY A 90 14.63 -5.80 -7.42
CA GLY A 90 14.99 -5.66 -8.81
C GLY A 90 13.86 -5.88 -9.80
N PHE A 91 12.65 -6.09 -9.31
CA PHE A 91 11.50 -6.26 -10.21
C PHE A 91 11.01 -4.91 -10.70
N ARG A 92 10.54 -4.90 -11.95
CA ARG A 92 9.70 -3.81 -12.42
C ARG A 92 8.28 -4.20 -12.04
N VAL A 93 7.58 -3.35 -11.32
CA VAL A 93 6.26 -3.70 -10.77
C VAL A 93 5.19 -2.78 -11.33
N SER A 94 4.11 -3.38 -11.85
CA SER A 94 2.90 -2.65 -12.21
C SER A 94 1.89 -2.89 -11.11
N MET A 95 1.42 -1.81 -10.50
CA MET A 95 0.52 -1.87 -9.36
C MET A 95 -0.89 -1.49 -9.77
N TYR A 96 -1.85 -2.25 -9.30
CA TYR A 96 -3.27 -1.98 -9.54
C TYR A 96 -4.02 -2.03 -8.23
N GLU A 97 -4.81 -1.01 -7.98
CA GLU A 97 -5.64 -0.92 -6.79
C GLU A 97 -6.99 -0.33 -7.18
N SER A 98 -8.08 -1.06 -6.90
CA SER A 98 -9.41 -0.65 -7.32
C SER A 98 -10.00 0.46 -6.47
N ASP A 99 -9.59 0.58 -5.22
CA ASP A 99 -10.10 1.63 -4.34
C ASP A 99 -9.33 2.92 -4.59
N PRO A 100 -10.00 3.98 -5.06
CA PRO A 100 -9.28 5.21 -5.41
C PRO A 100 -8.63 5.90 -4.22
N ILE A 101 -9.18 5.75 -3.02
CA ILE A 101 -8.58 6.36 -1.84
C ILE A 101 -7.30 5.63 -1.45
N ILE A 102 -7.36 4.31 -1.43
CA ILE A 102 -6.18 3.50 -1.11
C ILE A 102 -5.11 3.70 -2.20
N ALA A 103 -5.53 3.78 -3.47
CA ALA A 103 -4.60 4.05 -4.56
C ALA A 103 -3.91 5.39 -4.39
N ALA A 104 -4.64 6.41 -3.92
CA ALA A 104 -4.05 7.73 -3.68
C ALA A 104 -3.02 7.68 -2.56
N LEU A 105 -3.32 6.93 -1.49
CA LEU A 105 -2.36 6.76 -0.39
C LEU A 105 -1.10 6.03 -0.86
N ALA A 106 -1.27 5.00 -1.67
CA ALA A 106 -0.13 4.25 -2.21
C ALA A 106 0.72 5.14 -3.12
N ARG A 107 0.10 5.93 -3.98
CA ARG A 107 0.82 6.83 -4.88
C ARG A 107 1.62 7.86 -4.08
N ASP A 108 1.02 8.41 -3.05
CA ASP A 108 1.71 9.36 -2.18
C ASP A 108 2.91 8.70 -1.48
N ALA A 109 2.75 7.45 -1.03
CA ALA A 109 3.83 6.72 -0.39
C ALA A 109 4.99 6.47 -1.38
N ILE A 110 4.67 6.14 -2.63
CA ILE A 110 5.69 5.94 -3.66
C ILE A 110 6.46 7.24 -3.89
N ASP A 111 5.74 8.34 -4.02
CA ASP A 111 6.39 9.64 -4.27
C ASP A 111 7.34 10.00 -3.14
N ARG A 112 6.92 9.76 -1.89
CA ARG A 112 7.79 10.04 -0.74
C ARG A 112 8.97 9.08 -0.68
N ALA A 113 8.77 7.84 -1.10
CA ALA A 113 9.82 6.83 -1.04
C ALA A 113 10.97 7.12 -2.00
N GLN A 114 10.73 7.89 -3.06
CA GLN A 114 11.80 8.25 -3.99
C GLN A 114 12.91 9.03 -3.30
N GLY A 115 12.61 9.68 -2.19
CA GLY A 115 13.64 10.36 -1.41
C GLY A 115 14.37 9.48 -0.41
N LEU A 116 14.00 8.19 -0.33
CA LEU A 116 14.63 7.29 0.63
C LEU A 116 15.80 6.50 0.05
N GLN A 117 16.07 6.67 -1.23
CA GLN A 117 17.15 5.94 -1.91
C GLN A 117 18.47 6.65 -1.83
#